data_b454855265c71e5ffae23966517fb336
#
_entry.id   b454855265c71e5ffae23966517fb336
#
_cell.length_a   1.000
_cell.length_b   1.000
_cell.length_c   1.000
_cell.angle_alpha   90.00
_cell.angle_beta   90.00
_cell.angle_gamma   90.00
#
_symmetry.space_group_name_H-M   'P 1'
#
loop_
_entity.id
_entity.type
_entity.pdbx_description
1 polymer ?
#
loop_
_entity_poly.entity_id
_entity_poly.type
_entity_poly.pdbx_seq_one_letter_code
_entity_poly.pdbx_strand_id
1 'polypeptide(L)'
;MNTEQQPTIEQVFGMMRKTMGSVPSAIEKAVAVDEGLLYEHLRSRSYAMPAEGALDEETRTLVYLASALAASSHACIQAMANKAKMQDIAPEKVLETVRIVRFALATKILGDAEPVFEALQKK
;
A
#
# COMPACT_ATOMS: atom_id res chain seq x y z
N MET A 1 21.17 -16.11 8.76
CA MET A 1 20.25 -16.52 7.75
C MET A 1 20.92 -16.89 6.46
N ASN A 2 20.45 -17.90 5.86
CA ASN A 2 21.09 -18.49 4.71
C ASN A 2 20.63 -17.79 3.42
N THR A 3 21.58 -17.23 2.66
CA THR A 3 21.28 -16.57 1.39
C THR A 3 20.71 -17.55 0.36
N GLU A 4 20.96 -18.83 0.55
CA GLU A 4 20.42 -19.87 -0.32
C GLU A 4 18.91 -19.94 -0.30
N GLN A 5 18.28 -19.34 0.73
CA GLN A 5 16.83 -19.31 0.87
C GLN A 5 16.19 -18.12 0.21
N GLN A 6 16.99 -17.27 -0.44
CA GLN A 6 16.45 -16.14 -1.17
C GLN A 6 15.61 -16.66 -2.35
N PRO A 7 14.34 -16.24 -2.47
CA PRO A 7 13.49 -16.75 -3.54
C PRO A 7 13.96 -16.27 -4.91
N THR A 8 13.67 -17.07 -5.92
CA THR A 8 13.95 -16.68 -7.30
C THR A 8 12.91 -15.64 -7.76
N ILE A 9 13.23 -14.91 -8.82
CA ILE A 9 12.30 -13.95 -9.42
C ILE A 9 10.97 -14.63 -9.77
N GLU A 10 11.04 -15.81 -10.36
CA GLU A 10 9.84 -16.56 -10.72
C GLU A 10 8.98 -16.94 -9.51
N GLN A 11 9.63 -17.30 -8.41
CA GLN A 11 8.92 -17.62 -7.17
C GLN A 11 8.22 -16.39 -6.60
N VAL A 12 8.90 -15.24 -6.64
CA VAL A 12 8.33 -13.99 -6.16
C VAL A 12 7.13 -13.56 -7.02
N PHE A 13 7.28 -13.63 -8.33
CA PHE A 13 6.18 -13.28 -9.25
C PHE A 13 4.98 -14.21 -9.06
N GLY A 14 5.25 -15.51 -8.86
CA GLY A 14 4.18 -16.48 -8.58
C GLY A 14 3.42 -16.14 -7.31
N MET A 15 4.14 -15.74 -6.26
CA MET A 15 3.53 -15.34 -5.00
C MET A 15 2.70 -14.07 -5.16
N MET A 16 3.20 -13.09 -5.90
CA MET A 16 2.45 -11.86 -6.16
C MET A 16 1.15 -12.13 -6.91
N ARG A 17 1.21 -12.98 -7.94
CA ARG A 17 -0.01 -13.36 -8.67
C ARG A 17 -1.02 -14.05 -7.74
N LYS A 18 -0.52 -14.88 -6.83
CA LYS A 18 -1.37 -15.62 -5.91
C LYS A 18 -2.02 -14.70 -4.86
N THR A 19 -1.28 -13.73 -4.35
CA THR A 19 -1.73 -12.89 -3.22
C THR A 19 -2.38 -11.58 -3.67
N MET A 20 -2.04 -11.07 -4.86
CA MET A 20 -2.53 -9.78 -5.34
C MET A 20 -3.24 -9.87 -6.69
N GLY A 21 -3.24 -11.03 -7.30
CA GLY A 21 -3.88 -11.25 -8.60
C GLY A 21 -2.98 -10.99 -9.81
N SER A 22 -1.92 -10.23 -9.65
CA SER A 22 -0.99 -9.92 -10.75
C SER A 22 0.33 -9.43 -10.20
N VAL A 23 1.35 -9.39 -11.07
CA VAL A 23 2.60 -8.71 -10.74
C VAL A 23 2.43 -7.25 -11.17
N PRO A 24 2.66 -6.28 -10.27
CA PRO A 24 2.59 -4.87 -10.67
C PRO A 24 3.57 -4.58 -11.82
N SER A 25 3.10 -3.83 -12.79
CA SER A 25 3.88 -3.49 -13.99
C SER A 25 5.21 -2.83 -13.63
N ALA A 26 5.21 -1.95 -12.63
CA ALA A 26 6.44 -1.28 -12.18
C ALA A 26 7.47 -2.27 -11.66
N ILE A 27 7.03 -3.32 -10.98
CA ILE A 27 7.92 -4.36 -10.46
C ILE A 27 8.55 -5.15 -11.61
N GLU A 28 7.76 -5.54 -12.60
CA GLU A 28 8.29 -6.24 -13.77
C GLU A 28 9.37 -5.41 -14.47
N LYS A 29 9.10 -4.13 -14.65
CA LYS A 29 10.05 -3.23 -15.32
C LYS A 29 11.30 -2.99 -14.49
N ALA A 30 11.13 -2.87 -13.17
CA ALA A 30 12.28 -2.70 -12.27
C ALA A 30 13.21 -3.92 -12.33
N VAL A 31 12.64 -5.11 -12.30
CA VAL A 31 13.41 -6.36 -12.37
C VAL A 31 14.21 -6.45 -13.67
N ALA A 32 13.63 -6.01 -14.77
CA ALA A 32 14.30 -6.04 -16.07
C ALA A 32 15.54 -5.16 -16.09
N VAL A 33 15.59 -4.14 -15.26
CA VAL A 33 16.71 -3.19 -15.18
C VAL A 33 17.68 -3.60 -14.07
N ASP A 34 17.15 -3.97 -12.92
CA ASP A 34 17.98 -4.29 -11.74
C ASP A 34 17.20 -5.18 -10.78
N GLU A 35 17.53 -6.46 -10.78
CA GLU A 35 16.88 -7.42 -9.89
C GLU A 35 17.03 -7.06 -8.41
N GLY A 36 18.11 -6.37 -8.06
CA GLY A 36 18.36 -5.95 -6.68
C GLY A 36 17.27 -5.06 -6.13
N LEU A 37 16.61 -4.28 -7.00
CA LEU A 37 15.48 -3.44 -6.58
C LEU A 37 14.34 -4.28 -6.02
N LEU A 38 14.05 -5.43 -6.62
CA LEU A 38 13.01 -6.31 -6.12
C LEU A 38 13.37 -6.88 -4.75
N TYR A 39 14.60 -7.36 -4.60
CA TYR A 39 15.02 -7.97 -3.32
C TYR A 39 15.07 -6.93 -2.20
N GLU A 40 15.50 -5.72 -2.50
CA GLU A 40 15.47 -4.63 -1.53
C GLU A 40 14.04 -4.27 -1.14
N HIS A 41 13.16 -4.24 -2.13
CA HIS A 41 11.74 -4.00 -1.90
C HIS A 41 11.13 -5.08 -1.00
N LEU A 42 11.46 -6.35 -1.25
CA LEU A 42 10.98 -7.46 -0.43
C LEU A 42 11.51 -7.38 1.01
N ARG A 43 12.77 -7.01 1.16
CA ARG A 43 13.38 -6.83 2.48
C ARG A 43 12.64 -5.75 3.27
N SER A 44 12.38 -4.63 2.61
CA SER A 44 11.65 -3.52 3.22
C SER A 44 10.22 -3.93 3.60
N ARG A 45 9.56 -4.68 2.72
CA ARG A 45 8.21 -5.17 2.97
C ARG A 45 8.18 -6.12 4.17
N SER A 46 9.14 -7.01 4.26
CA SER A 46 9.22 -7.96 5.39
C SER A 46 9.46 -7.25 6.71
N TYR A 47 10.24 -6.18 6.70
CA TYR A 47 10.44 -5.36 7.89
C TYR A 47 9.13 -4.67 8.28
N ALA A 48 8.44 -4.09 7.32
CA ALA A 48 7.20 -3.36 7.58
C ALA A 48 6.06 -4.28 7.99
N MET A 49 5.97 -5.45 7.40
CA MET A 49 4.86 -6.38 7.60
C MET A 49 5.38 -7.80 7.85
N PRO A 50 5.97 -8.04 9.02
CA PRO A 50 6.49 -9.38 9.33
C PRO A 50 5.35 -10.38 9.46
N ALA A 51 5.66 -11.67 9.24
CA ALA A 51 4.66 -12.73 9.29
C ALA A 51 3.88 -12.73 10.60
N GLU A 52 4.55 -12.44 11.71
CA GLU A 52 3.93 -12.41 13.04
C GLU A 52 3.90 -11.00 13.61
N GLY A 53 3.36 -10.07 12.82
CA GLY A 53 3.20 -8.69 13.26
C GLY A 53 2.02 -8.53 14.22
N ALA A 54 1.97 -7.36 14.86
CA ALA A 54 0.90 -7.05 15.81
C ALA A 54 -0.47 -6.89 15.16
N LEU A 55 -0.50 -6.44 13.90
CA LEU A 55 -1.75 -6.27 13.18
C LEU A 55 -2.10 -7.56 12.42
N ASP A 56 -3.37 -7.92 12.42
CA ASP A 56 -3.81 -9.08 11.65
C ASP A 56 -3.81 -8.75 10.14
N GLU A 57 -4.00 -9.78 9.32
CA GLU A 57 -3.93 -9.66 7.85
C GLU A 57 -4.95 -8.65 7.31
N GLU A 58 -6.17 -8.71 7.77
CA GLU A 58 -7.22 -7.81 7.30
C GLU A 58 -6.90 -6.36 7.64
N THR A 59 -6.54 -6.10 8.90
CA THR A 59 -6.18 -4.76 9.35
C THR A 59 -4.99 -4.24 8.55
N ARG A 60 -4.00 -5.08 8.33
CA ARG A 60 -2.80 -4.75 7.58
C ARG A 60 -3.13 -4.30 6.16
N THR A 61 -4.01 -5.05 5.50
CA THR A 61 -4.45 -4.71 4.13
C THR A 61 -5.18 -3.37 4.11
N LEU A 62 -6.07 -3.12 5.08
CA LEU A 62 -6.82 -1.86 5.13
C LEU A 62 -5.92 -0.67 5.46
N VAL A 63 -4.95 -0.84 6.35
CA VAL A 63 -3.97 0.22 6.67
C VAL A 63 -3.12 0.52 5.45
N TYR A 64 -2.68 -0.50 4.72
CA TYR A 64 -1.90 -0.31 3.52
C TYR A 64 -2.72 0.39 2.43
N LEU A 65 -3.98 -0.01 2.25
CA LEU A 65 -4.88 0.65 1.31
C LEU A 65 -5.04 2.13 1.66
N ALA A 66 -5.28 2.43 2.93
CA ALA A 66 -5.43 3.80 3.40
C ALA A 66 -4.17 4.62 3.11
N SER A 67 -3.01 4.06 3.40
CA SER A 67 -1.71 4.71 3.16
C SER A 67 -1.49 4.97 1.68
N ALA A 68 -1.83 4.00 0.83
CA ALA A 68 -1.68 4.11 -0.61
C ALA A 68 -2.59 5.20 -1.18
N LEU A 69 -3.84 5.27 -0.68
CA LEU A 69 -4.78 6.31 -1.10
C LEU A 69 -4.27 7.69 -0.71
N ALA A 70 -3.80 7.85 0.52
CA ALA A 70 -3.30 9.13 1.01
C ALA A 70 -2.04 9.58 0.25
N ALA A 71 -1.20 8.61 -0.14
CA ALA A 71 0.04 8.88 -0.85
C ALA A 71 -0.14 8.96 -2.38
N SER A 72 -1.34 8.74 -2.90
CA SER A 72 -1.63 8.69 -4.33
C SER A 72 -0.79 7.65 -5.08
N SER A 73 -0.56 6.51 -4.43
CA SER A 73 0.23 5.42 -5.02
C SER A 73 -0.69 4.50 -5.80
N HIS A 74 -0.89 4.80 -7.09
CA HIS A 74 -1.84 4.07 -7.93
C HIS A 74 -1.59 2.57 -7.98
N ALA A 75 -0.33 2.15 -8.12
CA ALA A 75 0.02 0.73 -8.18
C ALA A 75 -0.35 0.02 -6.86
N CYS A 76 -0.07 0.66 -5.72
CA CYS A 76 -0.41 0.09 -4.41
C CYS A 76 -1.91 0.08 -4.17
N ILE A 77 -2.63 1.10 -4.63
CA ILE A 77 -4.09 1.15 -4.52
C ILE A 77 -4.69 -0.05 -5.25
N GLN A 78 -4.26 -0.28 -6.50
CA GLN A 78 -4.76 -1.40 -7.27
C GLN A 78 -4.44 -2.73 -6.62
N ALA A 79 -3.21 -2.89 -6.15
CA ALA A 79 -2.76 -4.12 -5.50
C ALA A 79 -3.58 -4.39 -4.23
N MET A 80 -3.82 -3.36 -3.41
CA MET A 80 -4.54 -3.54 -2.15
C MET A 80 -6.04 -3.74 -2.38
N ALA A 81 -6.61 -3.12 -3.41
CA ALA A 81 -8.01 -3.37 -3.79
C ALA A 81 -8.18 -4.84 -4.18
N ASN A 82 -7.26 -5.35 -4.99
CA ASN A 82 -7.29 -6.77 -5.40
C ASN A 82 -7.10 -7.69 -4.20
N LYS A 83 -6.17 -7.34 -3.32
CA LYS A 83 -5.89 -8.16 -2.14
C LYS A 83 -7.09 -8.20 -1.18
N ALA A 84 -7.75 -7.06 -0.99
CA ALA A 84 -8.95 -7.00 -0.15
C ALA A 84 -10.04 -7.92 -0.68
N LYS A 85 -10.20 -7.96 -2.01
CA LYS A 85 -11.16 -8.85 -2.65
C LYS A 85 -10.77 -10.32 -2.46
N MET A 86 -9.51 -10.64 -2.64
CA MET A 86 -9.03 -12.03 -2.50
C MET A 86 -9.09 -12.52 -1.06
N GLN A 87 -9.00 -11.63 -0.09
CA GLN A 87 -9.12 -11.95 1.33
C GLN A 87 -10.57 -11.93 1.82
N ASP A 88 -11.53 -11.67 0.95
CA ASP A 88 -12.95 -11.56 1.30
C ASP A 88 -13.21 -10.55 2.41
N ILE A 89 -12.49 -9.43 2.39
CA ILE A 89 -12.75 -8.37 3.36
C ILE A 89 -14.12 -7.77 3.07
N ALA A 90 -14.94 -7.62 4.10
CA ALA A 90 -16.29 -7.09 3.94
C ALA A 90 -16.27 -5.75 3.23
N PRO A 91 -17.10 -5.55 2.18
CA PRO A 91 -17.12 -4.28 1.46
C PRO A 91 -17.33 -3.07 2.34
N GLU A 92 -18.11 -3.20 3.41
CA GLU A 92 -18.36 -2.11 4.36
C GLU A 92 -17.06 -1.62 5.00
N LYS A 93 -16.14 -2.52 5.31
CA LYS A 93 -14.85 -2.18 5.91
C LYS A 93 -13.96 -1.45 4.92
N VAL A 94 -13.97 -1.89 3.66
CA VAL A 94 -13.20 -1.23 2.60
C VAL A 94 -13.73 0.17 2.36
N LEU A 95 -15.06 0.32 2.28
CA LEU A 95 -15.69 1.61 2.07
C LEU A 95 -15.46 2.57 3.24
N GLU A 96 -15.51 2.06 4.46
CA GLU A 96 -15.22 2.88 5.64
C GLU A 96 -13.77 3.38 5.59
N THR A 97 -12.84 2.52 5.18
CA THR A 97 -11.44 2.91 5.01
C THR A 97 -11.32 4.08 4.02
N VAL A 98 -12.00 3.99 2.88
CA VAL A 98 -11.99 5.08 1.88
C VAL A 98 -12.57 6.37 2.48
N ARG A 99 -13.67 6.25 3.21
CA ARG A 99 -14.32 7.43 3.84
C ARG A 99 -13.39 8.09 4.85
N ILE A 100 -12.69 7.30 5.66
CA ILE A 100 -11.75 7.83 6.65
C ILE A 100 -10.61 8.59 5.97
N VAL A 101 -10.04 8.02 4.91
CA VAL A 101 -8.96 8.69 4.16
C VAL A 101 -9.46 10.01 3.57
N ARG A 102 -10.64 9.97 2.95
CA ARG A 102 -11.23 11.17 2.35
C ARG A 102 -11.41 12.27 3.40
N PHE A 103 -11.91 11.92 4.58
CA PHE A 103 -12.08 12.87 5.67
C PHE A 103 -10.75 13.42 6.16
N ALA A 104 -9.75 12.56 6.31
CA ALA A 104 -8.42 12.98 6.74
C ALA A 104 -7.81 14.00 5.76
N LEU A 105 -7.96 13.77 4.46
CA LEU A 105 -7.48 14.70 3.45
C LEU A 105 -8.26 16.02 3.47
N ALA A 106 -9.56 15.96 3.71
CA ALA A 106 -10.38 17.17 3.83
C ALA A 106 -9.94 17.98 5.06
N THR A 107 -9.65 17.33 6.16
CA THR A 107 -9.15 17.97 7.37
C THR A 107 -7.81 18.66 7.11
N LYS A 108 -6.92 17.97 6.37
CA LYS A 108 -5.64 18.53 6.00
C LYS A 108 -5.79 19.83 5.21
N ILE A 109 -6.71 19.84 4.24
CA ILE A 109 -6.93 21.03 3.42
C ILE A 109 -7.42 22.19 4.29
N LEU A 110 -8.34 21.91 5.20
CA LEU A 110 -8.86 22.93 6.10
C LEU A 110 -7.74 23.55 6.95
N GLY A 111 -6.86 22.70 7.50
CA GLY A 111 -5.73 23.18 8.27
C GLY A 111 -4.72 23.96 7.43
N ASP A 112 -4.43 23.46 6.24
CA ASP A 112 -3.47 24.09 5.34
C ASP A 112 -3.98 25.44 4.83
N ALA A 113 -5.29 25.66 4.86
CA ALA A 113 -5.90 26.90 4.40
C ALA A 113 -5.89 28.02 5.45
N GLU A 114 -5.33 27.78 6.62
CA GLU A 114 -5.27 28.79 7.68
C GLU A 114 -4.79 30.16 7.20
N PRO A 115 -3.69 30.25 6.44
CA PRO A 115 -3.25 31.56 5.92
C PRO A 115 -4.27 32.25 5.03
N VAL A 116 -5.07 31.47 4.31
CA VAL A 116 -6.13 32.02 3.47
C VAL A 116 -7.21 32.68 4.36
N PHE A 117 -7.60 31.97 5.41
CA PHE A 117 -8.62 32.49 6.32
C PHE A 117 -8.13 33.75 7.02
N GLU A 118 -6.86 33.77 7.42
CA GLU A 118 -6.27 34.98 8.03
C GLU A 118 -6.31 36.16 7.08
N ALA A 119 -5.96 35.94 5.81
CA ALA A 119 -5.98 36.99 4.81
C ALA A 119 -7.39 37.55 4.60
N LEU A 120 -8.40 36.71 4.64
CA LEU A 120 -9.78 37.10 4.47
C LEU A 120 -10.35 37.88 5.65
N GLN A 121 -9.78 37.70 6.84
CA GLN A 121 -10.19 38.41 8.05
C GLN A 121 -9.57 39.79 8.16
N LYS A 122 -8.45 40.02 7.48
CA LYS A 122 -7.78 41.32 7.49
C LYS A 122 -8.53 42.34 6.65
N LYS A 123 -8.60 43.57 7.14
CA LYS A 123 -9.24 44.64 6.43
C LYS A 123 -8.27 45.65 5.89
#